data_4d0790c2f80b41d7fa179714f398e298
#
_entry.id   4d0790c2f80b41d7fa179714f398e298
#
_cell.length_a   1.000
_cell.length_b   1.000
_cell.length_c   1.000
_cell.angle_alpha   90.00
_cell.angle_beta   90.00
_cell.angle_gamma   90.00
#
_symmetry.space_group_name_H-M   'P 1'
#
loop_
_entity.id
_entity.type
_entity.pdbx_description
1 polymer ?
#
loop_
_entity_poly.entity_id
_entity_poly.type
_entity_poly.pdbx_seq_one_letter_code
_entity_poly.pdbx_strand_id
1 'polypeptide(L)'
;DEACVMELVKHLDNDTLIDTDGRDKLVGKLQGYQNKLYIDPVTGVYNRRYFEDEIRNMQNSAGVAMIDLDDFKLYNDIYGHDMGDQVLCIVADVIKNCIRKTDKLIRYGGDEFLLILPDMVRGTLRGKLLQIQEAIENATIPNCSRLKLTASIGGVISEDGQIDEAIAKADQLMYKAKEHKAQVITECDKTIFKN
;
A
#
# COMPACT_ATOMS: atom_id res chain seq x y z
N ASP A 1 -1.18 -0.98 24.72
CA ASP A 1 -2.09 -0.40 25.70
C ASP A 1 -2.28 1.07 25.36
N GLU A 2 -3.37 1.41 24.65
CA GLU A 2 -3.69 2.80 24.22
C GLU A 2 -3.75 3.77 25.42
N ALA A 3 -4.21 3.29 26.57
CA ALA A 3 -4.23 4.07 27.80
C ALA A 3 -2.83 4.53 28.22
N CYS A 4 -1.82 3.71 28.06
CA CYS A 4 -0.44 4.04 28.42
C CYS A 4 0.18 5.09 27.46
N VAL A 5 -0.18 5.04 26.16
CA VAL A 5 0.27 6.03 25.17
C VAL A 5 -0.41 7.37 25.39
N MET A 6 -1.71 7.38 25.70
CA MET A 6 -2.46 8.61 26.01
C MET A 6 -1.99 9.27 27.32
N GLU A 7 -1.62 8.48 28.31
CA GLU A 7 -1.08 8.99 29.58
C GLU A 7 0.34 9.58 29.40
N LEU A 8 1.16 8.97 28.55
CA LEU A 8 2.48 9.48 28.17
C LEU A 8 2.39 10.78 27.36
N VAL A 9 1.43 10.90 26.43
CA VAL A 9 1.19 12.14 25.66
C VAL A 9 0.73 13.29 26.56
N LYS A 10 -0.15 13.02 27.54
CA LYS A 10 -0.56 14.04 28.55
C LYS A 10 0.60 14.55 29.40
N HIS A 11 1.62 13.75 29.63
CA HIS A 11 2.82 14.18 30.37
C HIS A 11 3.82 14.95 29.51
N LEU A 12 3.76 14.83 28.17
CA LEU A 12 4.58 15.60 27.24
C LEU A 12 4.13 17.08 27.13
N ASP A 13 2.86 17.37 27.39
CA ASP A 13 2.30 18.72 27.32
C ASP A 13 2.59 19.54 28.61
N ASN A 14 3.08 18.93 29.67
CA ASN A 14 3.52 19.62 30.86
C ASN A 14 5.05 19.90 30.80
N ASP A 15 5.41 21.04 30.31
CA ASP A 15 6.75 21.56 29.95
C ASP A 15 7.80 21.58 31.09
N THR A 16 7.56 20.98 32.24
CA THR A 16 8.39 21.21 33.42
C THR A 16 9.20 20.02 33.94
N LEU A 17 9.12 18.83 33.33
CA LEU A 17 9.71 17.62 33.97
C LEU A 17 10.57 16.69 33.08
N ILE A 18 10.77 16.97 31.82
CA ILE A 18 11.59 16.11 30.95
C ILE A 18 12.65 16.97 30.25
N ASP A 19 13.93 16.69 30.53
CA ASP A 19 15.03 17.27 29.79
C ASP A 19 15.02 16.84 28.30
N THR A 20 15.77 17.54 27.47
CA THR A 20 15.80 17.28 26.00
C THR A 20 16.18 15.82 25.70
N ASP A 21 17.08 15.19 26.45
CA ASP A 21 17.51 13.80 26.27
C ASP A 21 16.37 12.80 26.63
N GLY A 22 15.63 13.08 27.68
CA GLY A 22 14.44 12.30 28.08
C GLY A 22 13.30 12.40 27.06
N ARG A 23 13.09 13.60 26.49
CA ARG A 23 12.10 13.85 25.44
C ARG A 23 12.44 13.08 24.16
N ASP A 24 13.67 13.13 23.69
CA ASP A 24 14.14 12.45 22.49
C ASP A 24 14.06 10.93 22.64
N LYS A 25 14.41 10.39 23.81
CA LYS A 25 14.24 8.97 24.14
C LYS A 25 12.78 8.53 24.13
N LEU A 26 11.89 9.36 24.64
CA LEU A 26 10.45 9.07 24.68
C LEU A 26 9.83 9.12 23.27
N VAL A 27 10.18 10.14 22.48
CA VAL A 27 9.76 10.25 21.06
C VAL A 27 10.25 9.02 20.27
N GLY A 28 11.51 8.63 20.45
CA GLY A 28 12.06 7.43 19.81
C GLY A 28 11.32 6.14 20.19
N LYS A 29 10.93 5.99 21.46
CA LYS A 29 10.11 4.86 21.91
C LYS A 29 8.71 4.88 21.30
N LEU A 30 8.04 6.04 21.27
CA LEU A 30 6.71 6.19 20.66
C LEU A 30 6.74 5.88 19.17
N GLN A 31 7.74 6.38 18.43
CA GLN A 31 7.95 6.03 17.03
C GLN A 31 8.20 4.54 16.84
N GLY A 32 8.98 3.92 17.73
CA GLY A 32 9.21 2.48 17.73
C GLY A 32 7.92 1.65 17.95
N TYR A 33 7.01 2.13 18.80
CA TYR A 33 5.71 1.49 19.00
C TYR A 33 4.79 1.70 17.79
N GLN A 34 4.73 2.90 17.22
CA GLN A 34 3.96 3.16 15.99
C GLN A 34 4.43 2.29 14.83
N ASN A 35 5.74 2.16 14.63
CA ASN A 35 6.29 1.28 13.60
C ASN A 35 5.87 -0.18 13.82
N LYS A 36 5.91 -0.68 15.06
CA LYS A 36 5.44 -2.05 15.37
C LYS A 36 3.95 -2.25 15.12
N LEU A 37 3.14 -1.19 15.28
CA LEU A 37 1.68 -1.26 15.08
C LEU A 37 1.29 -1.18 13.61
N TYR A 38 1.98 -0.36 12.81
CA TYR A 38 1.52 0.08 11.50
C TYR A 38 2.37 -0.40 10.33
N ILE A 39 3.53 -0.99 10.58
CA ILE A 39 4.42 -1.48 9.52
C ILE A 39 4.28 -2.99 9.37
N ASP A 40 4.15 -3.44 8.13
CA ASP A 40 4.22 -4.85 7.78
C ASP A 40 5.65 -5.37 7.94
N PRO A 41 5.89 -6.42 8.74
CA PRO A 41 7.23 -6.86 9.09
C PRO A 41 8.00 -7.48 7.91
N VAL A 42 7.31 -7.94 6.86
CA VAL A 42 7.95 -8.54 5.68
C VAL A 42 8.38 -7.45 4.70
N THR A 43 7.47 -6.56 4.34
CA THR A 43 7.68 -5.62 3.22
C THR A 43 8.15 -4.23 3.67
N GLY A 44 8.01 -3.91 4.96
CA GLY A 44 8.35 -2.57 5.48
C GLY A 44 7.45 -1.44 4.98
N VAL A 45 6.31 -1.75 4.32
CA VAL A 45 5.25 -0.79 4.01
C VAL A 45 4.20 -0.77 5.12
N TYR A 46 3.21 0.10 5.02
CA TYR A 46 2.13 0.10 5.99
C TYR A 46 1.34 -1.23 5.94
N ASN A 47 0.80 -1.64 7.08
CA ASN A 47 -0.08 -2.78 7.18
C ASN A 47 -1.57 -2.37 7.13
N ARG A 48 -2.47 -3.35 7.11
CA ARG A 48 -3.91 -3.13 7.08
C ARG A 48 -4.42 -2.31 8.27
N ARG A 49 -3.82 -2.47 9.45
CA ARG A 49 -4.21 -1.70 10.64
C ARG A 49 -3.98 -0.20 10.44
N TYR A 50 -2.88 0.20 9.81
CA TYR A 50 -2.65 1.60 9.45
C TYR A 50 -3.76 2.17 8.58
N PHE A 51 -4.26 1.39 7.62
CA PHE A 51 -5.40 1.80 6.81
C PHE A 51 -6.64 2.04 7.67
N GLU A 52 -6.97 1.10 8.56
CA GLU A 52 -8.18 1.16 9.38
C GLU A 52 -8.15 2.34 10.37
N ASP A 53 -7.01 2.61 10.97
CA ASP A 53 -6.87 3.64 12.01
C ASP A 53 -6.63 5.05 11.42
N GLU A 54 -5.85 5.18 10.34
CA GLU A 54 -5.34 6.47 9.86
C GLU A 54 -5.92 6.92 8.52
N ILE A 55 -6.32 5.99 7.63
CA ILE A 55 -6.72 6.33 6.26
C ILE A 55 -8.22 6.23 6.03
N ARG A 56 -8.89 5.26 6.65
CA ARG A 56 -10.30 4.94 6.37
C ARG A 56 -11.24 6.13 6.49
N ASN A 57 -10.97 7.04 7.42
CA ASN A 57 -11.78 8.23 7.69
C ASN A 57 -11.28 9.49 6.95
N MET A 58 -10.38 9.33 5.98
CA MET A 58 -9.86 10.45 5.20
C MET A 58 -10.98 11.10 4.38
N GLN A 59 -11.12 12.43 4.49
CA GLN A 59 -12.18 13.19 3.83
C GLN A 59 -11.76 13.72 2.45
N ASN A 60 -10.47 13.77 2.17
CA ASN A 60 -9.94 14.33 0.93
C ASN A 60 -10.07 13.37 -0.24
N SER A 61 -10.19 13.93 -1.44
CA SER A 61 -10.13 13.14 -2.68
C SER A 61 -8.78 12.46 -2.84
N ALA A 62 -8.79 11.21 -3.31
CA ALA A 62 -7.58 10.43 -3.55
C ALA A 62 -7.75 9.44 -4.71
N GLY A 63 -6.67 9.15 -5.42
CA GLY A 63 -6.58 7.94 -6.22
C GLY A 63 -6.47 6.73 -5.29
N VAL A 64 -7.28 5.71 -5.55
CA VAL A 64 -7.30 4.45 -4.82
C VAL A 64 -7.05 3.32 -5.80
N ALA A 65 -6.07 2.46 -5.53
CA ALA A 65 -5.81 1.31 -6.37
C ALA A 65 -5.58 0.05 -5.54
N MET A 66 -6.20 -1.05 -5.98
CA MET A 66 -5.89 -2.40 -5.53
C MET A 66 -4.93 -3.04 -6.51
N ILE A 67 -3.87 -3.63 -6.00
CA ILE A 67 -2.79 -4.28 -6.73
C ILE A 67 -2.65 -5.69 -6.19
N ASP A 68 -2.66 -6.68 -7.06
CA ASP A 68 -2.49 -8.08 -6.70
C ASP A 68 -1.44 -8.74 -7.62
N LEU A 69 -0.54 -9.50 -7.03
CA LEU A 69 0.51 -10.20 -7.77
C LEU A 69 -0.05 -11.43 -8.47
N ASP A 70 0.14 -11.49 -9.78
CA ASP A 70 -0.31 -12.62 -10.57
C ASP A 70 0.51 -13.87 -10.22
N ASP A 71 -0.20 -15.00 -10.06
CA ASP A 71 0.40 -16.30 -9.78
C ASP A 71 1.27 -16.38 -8.51
N PHE A 72 1.11 -15.46 -7.55
CA PHE A 72 1.97 -15.44 -6.36
C PHE A 72 1.95 -16.75 -5.57
N LYS A 73 0.78 -17.40 -5.47
CA LYS A 73 0.68 -18.73 -4.85
C LYS A 73 1.55 -19.75 -5.57
N LEU A 74 1.58 -19.75 -6.91
CA LEU A 74 2.41 -20.66 -7.69
C LEU A 74 3.90 -20.41 -7.42
N TYR A 75 4.33 -19.16 -7.23
CA TYR A 75 5.69 -18.84 -6.81
C TYR A 75 6.03 -19.47 -5.46
N ASN A 76 5.15 -19.32 -4.48
CA ASN A 76 5.35 -19.96 -3.16
C ASN A 76 5.41 -21.49 -3.25
N ASP A 77 4.54 -22.09 -4.05
CA ASP A 77 4.48 -23.55 -4.21
C ASP A 77 5.73 -24.11 -4.90
N ILE A 78 6.35 -23.35 -5.82
CA ILE A 78 7.55 -23.80 -6.56
C ILE A 78 8.85 -23.47 -5.83
N TYR A 79 8.95 -22.25 -5.26
CA TYR A 79 10.22 -21.70 -4.75
C TYR A 79 10.26 -21.56 -3.22
N GLY A 80 9.13 -21.84 -2.54
CA GLY A 80 8.98 -21.72 -1.09
C GLY A 80 8.63 -20.31 -0.63
N HIS A 81 8.15 -20.21 0.61
CA HIS A 81 7.67 -18.95 1.20
C HIS A 81 8.77 -17.89 1.35
N ASP A 82 10.01 -18.30 1.62
CA ASP A 82 11.13 -17.35 1.73
C ASP A 82 11.36 -16.57 0.42
N MET A 83 11.18 -17.23 -0.72
CA MET A 83 11.23 -16.59 -2.03
C MET A 83 10.01 -15.68 -2.25
N GLY A 84 8.83 -16.12 -1.83
CA GLY A 84 7.62 -15.30 -1.86
C GLY A 84 7.78 -14.00 -1.06
N ASP A 85 8.36 -14.07 0.13
CA ASP A 85 8.65 -12.90 0.95
C ASP A 85 9.65 -11.96 0.26
N GLN A 86 10.68 -12.49 -0.40
CA GLN A 86 11.61 -11.68 -1.21
C GLN A 86 10.88 -10.98 -2.37
N VAL A 87 9.99 -11.68 -3.07
CA VAL A 87 9.16 -11.09 -4.14
C VAL A 87 8.31 -9.95 -3.61
N LEU A 88 7.64 -10.13 -2.47
CA LEU A 88 6.84 -9.10 -1.83
C LEU A 88 7.68 -7.86 -1.46
N CYS A 89 8.88 -8.05 -0.91
CA CYS A 89 9.81 -6.96 -0.62
C CYS A 89 10.21 -6.20 -1.89
N ILE A 90 10.58 -6.91 -2.95
CA ILE A 90 10.98 -6.30 -4.23
C ILE A 90 9.83 -5.48 -4.82
N VAL A 91 8.62 -6.03 -4.85
CA VAL A 91 7.43 -5.33 -5.36
C VAL A 91 7.12 -4.09 -4.53
N ALA A 92 7.15 -4.20 -3.20
CA ALA A 92 6.95 -3.07 -2.31
C ALA A 92 7.96 -1.94 -2.57
N ASP A 93 9.25 -2.27 -2.73
CA ASP A 93 10.31 -1.30 -3.01
C ASP A 93 10.16 -0.67 -4.40
N VAL A 94 9.80 -1.46 -5.41
CA VAL A 94 9.51 -0.96 -6.77
C VAL A 94 8.36 0.03 -6.75
N ILE A 95 7.24 -0.29 -6.10
CA ILE A 95 6.11 0.61 -5.99
C ILE A 95 6.50 1.89 -5.22
N LYS A 96 7.20 1.77 -4.09
CA LYS A 96 7.68 2.92 -3.29
C LYS A 96 8.53 3.88 -4.12
N ASN A 97 9.36 3.37 -5.03
CA ASN A 97 10.18 4.19 -5.92
C ASN A 97 9.35 4.92 -7.00
N CYS A 98 8.14 4.44 -7.31
CA CYS A 98 7.24 5.05 -8.27
C CYS A 98 6.30 6.11 -7.67
N ILE A 99 6.20 6.21 -6.35
CA ILE A 99 5.22 7.05 -5.65
C ILE A 99 5.89 8.18 -4.85
N ARG A 100 5.08 9.18 -4.43
CA ARG A 100 5.54 10.32 -3.63
C ARG A 100 5.58 9.94 -2.14
N LYS A 101 6.30 10.71 -1.33
CA LYS A 101 6.30 10.56 0.15
C LYS A 101 4.92 10.74 0.78
N THR A 102 4.05 11.53 0.14
CA THR A 102 2.66 11.75 0.57
C THR A 102 1.77 10.56 0.29
N ASP A 103 2.09 9.75 -0.72
CA ASP A 103 1.32 8.60 -1.11
C ASP A 103 1.51 7.46 -0.09
N LYS A 104 0.52 6.60 0.04
CA LYS A 104 0.54 5.51 1.03
C LYS A 104 0.44 4.17 0.33
N LEU A 105 1.44 3.33 0.56
CA LEU A 105 1.42 1.93 0.14
C LEU A 105 1.18 1.06 1.36
N ILE A 106 0.13 0.25 1.28
CA ILE A 106 -0.34 -0.60 2.36
C ILE A 106 -0.35 -2.05 1.86
N ARG A 107 0.24 -2.98 2.60
CA ARG A 107 0.00 -4.41 2.37
C ARG A 107 -1.35 -4.75 2.98
N TYR A 108 -2.34 -4.96 2.12
CA TYR A 108 -3.74 -5.10 2.50
C TYR A 108 -4.13 -6.56 2.77
N GLY A 109 -3.51 -7.49 2.04
CA GLY A 109 -3.66 -8.93 2.14
C GLY A 109 -2.32 -9.68 2.01
N GLY A 110 -2.34 -10.95 1.70
CA GLY A 110 -1.15 -11.78 1.50
C GLY A 110 -0.22 -11.24 0.41
N ASP A 111 -0.74 -11.13 -0.80
CA ASP A 111 -0.11 -10.63 -2.03
C ASP A 111 -0.79 -9.39 -2.59
N GLU A 112 -1.70 -8.80 -1.82
CA GLU A 112 -2.48 -7.63 -2.18
C GLU A 112 -1.93 -6.36 -1.56
N PHE A 113 -1.78 -5.33 -2.38
CA PHE A 113 -1.41 -4.00 -1.95
C PHE A 113 -2.52 -3.00 -2.24
N LEU A 114 -2.78 -2.12 -1.28
CA LEU A 114 -3.64 -0.95 -1.43
C LEU A 114 -2.76 0.29 -1.57
N LEU A 115 -2.99 1.06 -2.62
CA LEU A 115 -2.30 2.31 -2.88
C LEU A 115 -3.27 3.47 -2.76
N ILE A 116 -2.92 4.44 -1.92
CA ILE A 116 -3.66 5.69 -1.74
C ILE A 116 -2.79 6.85 -2.23
N LEU A 117 -3.32 7.61 -3.17
CA LEU A 117 -2.65 8.72 -3.85
C LEU A 117 -3.42 10.02 -3.58
N PRO A 118 -3.15 10.74 -2.47
CA PRO A 118 -3.83 11.99 -2.16
C PRO A 118 -3.70 13.01 -3.30
N ASP A 119 -4.75 13.79 -3.52
CA ASP A 119 -4.81 14.85 -4.54
C ASP A 119 -4.51 14.36 -5.97
N MET A 120 -4.84 13.10 -6.27
CA MET A 120 -4.64 12.53 -7.60
C MET A 120 -5.68 13.05 -8.60
N VAL A 121 -5.20 13.58 -9.71
CA VAL A 121 -6.07 14.02 -10.81
C VAL A 121 -6.57 12.81 -11.59
N ARG A 122 -7.90 12.72 -11.81
CA ARG A 122 -8.57 11.60 -12.51
C ARG A 122 -7.88 11.21 -13.82
N GLY A 123 -7.53 12.17 -14.65
CA GLY A 123 -6.89 11.93 -15.95
C GLY A 123 -5.47 11.37 -15.87
N THR A 124 -4.80 11.44 -14.72
CA THR A 124 -3.41 10.98 -14.54
C THR A 124 -3.30 9.64 -13.82
N LEU A 125 -4.36 9.18 -13.15
CA LEU A 125 -4.35 7.93 -12.38
C LEU A 125 -3.92 6.74 -13.22
N ARG A 126 -4.55 6.52 -14.39
CA ARG A 126 -4.23 5.39 -15.27
C ARG A 126 -2.75 5.36 -15.68
N GLY A 127 -2.22 6.52 -16.07
CA GLY A 127 -0.80 6.65 -16.43
C GLY A 127 0.13 6.29 -15.27
N LYS A 128 -0.20 6.70 -14.06
CA LYS A 128 0.55 6.35 -12.85
C LYS A 128 0.51 4.84 -12.57
N LEU A 129 -0.64 4.21 -12.70
CA LEU A 129 -0.79 2.77 -12.46
C LEU A 129 -0.07 1.94 -13.53
N LEU A 130 -0.08 2.36 -14.80
CA LEU A 130 0.70 1.73 -15.86
C LEU A 130 2.21 1.83 -15.60
N GLN A 131 2.69 2.99 -15.13
CA GLN A 131 4.09 3.15 -14.73
C GLN A 131 4.49 2.17 -13.62
N ILE A 132 3.63 1.97 -12.63
CA ILE A 132 3.86 1.02 -11.52
C ILE A 132 3.89 -0.41 -12.06
N GLN A 133 2.92 -0.79 -12.90
CA GLN A 133 2.87 -2.12 -13.51
C GLN A 133 4.14 -2.42 -14.31
N GLU A 134 4.54 -1.51 -15.21
CA GLU A 134 5.77 -1.64 -16.00
C GLU A 134 7.01 -1.77 -15.11
N ALA A 135 7.07 -1.03 -14.02
CA ALA A 135 8.17 -1.12 -13.06
C ALA A 135 8.22 -2.49 -12.37
N ILE A 136 7.05 -3.08 -12.02
CA ILE A 136 6.97 -4.44 -11.47
C ILE A 136 7.42 -5.48 -12.50
N GLU A 137 6.99 -5.37 -13.76
CA GLU A 137 7.37 -6.30 -14.84
C GLU A 137 8.87 -6.27 -15.16
N ASN A 138 9.50 -5.11 -14.98
CA ASN A 138 10.94 -4.93 -15.16
C ASN A 138 11.78 -5.24 -13.92
N ALA A 139 11.14 -5.58 -12.80
CA ALA A 139 11.85 -5.95 -11.59
C ALA A 139 12.61 -7.27 -11.76
N THR A 140 13.82 -7.30 -11.24
CA THR A 140 14.66 -8.50 -11.28
C THR A 140 14.70 -9.17 -9.92
N ILE A 141 14.47 -10.49 -9.91
CA ILE A 141 14.58 -11.29 -8.69
C ILE A 141 16.02 -11.83 -8.61
N PRO A 142 16.75 -11.59 -7.52
CA PRO A 142 18.07 -12.14 -7.32
C PRO A 142 18.06 -13.67 -7.50
N ASN A 143 19.04 -14.20 -8.23
CA ASN A 143 19.20 -15.63 -8.54
C ASN A 143 18.07 -16.27 -9.39
N CYS A 144 17.06 -15.49 -9.82
CA CYS A 144 15.93 -15.96 -10.63
C CYS A 144 15.63 -15.02 -11.80
N SER A 145 16.63 -14.64 -12.59
CA SER A 145 16.52 -13.64 -13.69
C SER A 145 15.52 -14.01 -14.81
N ARG A 146 15.07 -15.25 -14.87
CA ARG A 146 14.05 -15.71 -15.83
C ARG A 146 12.62 -15.52 -15.35
N LEU A 147 12.45 -15.22 -14.09
CA LEU A 147 11.15 -15.06 -13.44
C LEU A 147 10.64 -13.65 -13.73
N LYS A 148 9.50 -13.53 -14.41
CA LYS A 148 8.82 -12.25 -14.63
C LYS A 148 7.72 -12.10 -13.59
N LEU A 149 7.74 -10.99 -12.89
CA LEU A 149 6.65 -10.59 -12.01
C LEU A 149 5.60 -9.84 -12.85
N THR A 150 4.35 -10.15 -12.64
CA THR A 150 3.23 -9.38 -13.16
C THR A 150 2.22 -9.07 -12.06
N ALA A 151 1.47 -8.00 -12.23
CA ALA A 151 0.44 -7.59 -11.30
C ALA A 151 -0.81 -7.16 -12.05
N SER A 152 -1.96 -7.49 -11.49
CA SER A 152 -3.26 -7.00 -11.92
C SER A 152 -3.68 -5.84 -11.03
N ILE A 153 -4.06 -4.71 -11.64
CA ILE A 153 -4.29 -3.45 -10.94
C ILE A 153 -5.66 -2.89 -11.31
N GLY A 154 -6.46 -2.59 -10.29
CA GLY A 154 -7.70 -1.85 -10.43
C GLY A 154 -7.60 -0.48 -9.77
N GLY A 155 -8.05 0.60 -10.43
CA GLY A 155 -7.93 1.94 -9.89
C GLY A 155 -9.13 2.85 -10.13
N VAL A 156 -9.47 3.66 -9.12
CA VAL A 156 -10.56 4.64 -9.16
C VAL A 156 -10.16 5.92 -8.44
N ILE A 157 -10.91 6.99 -8.62
CA ILE A 157 -10.81 8.18 -7.77
C ILE A 157 -11.89 8.10 -6.69
N SER A 158 -11.47 8.19 -5.43
CA SER A 158 -12.35 8.44 -4.29
C SER A 158 -12.65 9.93 -4.21
N GLU A 159 -13.91 10.28 -4.05
CA GLU A 159 -14.36 11.64 -3.80
C GLU A 159 -14.88 11.75 -2.37
N ASP A 160 -14.55 12.82 -1.68
CA ASP A 160 -15.09 13.26 -0.38
C ASP A 160 -15.46 12.13 0.62
N GLY A 161 -14.46 11.49 1.19
CA GLY A 161 -14.64 10.53 2.29
C GLY A 161 -15.20 9.16 1.90
N GLN A 162 -15.31 8.84 0.61
CA GLN A 162 -15.86 7.56 0.12
C GLN A 162 -14.77 6.50 -0.10
N ILE A 163 -13.80 6.40 0.80
CA ILE A 163 -12.65 5.49 0.66
C ILE A 163 -13.08 4.02 0.58
N ASP A 164 -13.98 3.56 1.43
CA ASP A 164 -14.42 2.15 1.44
C ASP A 164 -15.13 1.78 0.13
N GLU A 165 -15.96 2.66 -0.42
CA GLU A 165 -16.60 2.45 -1.73
C GLU A 165 -15.60 2.43 -2.87
N ALA A 166 -14.59 3.32 -2.80
CA ALA A 166 -13.52 3.38 -3.79
C ALA A 166 -12.68 2.10 -3.78
N ILE A 167 -12.35 1.57 -2.59
CA ILE A 167 -11.65 0.29 -2.45
C ILE A 167 -12.46 -0.84 -3.06
N ALA A 168 -13.76 -0.94 -2.74
CA ALA A 168 -14.62 -1.98 -3.29
C ALA A 168 -14.70 -1.92 -4.83
N LYS A 169 -14.74 -0.72 -5.42
CA LYS A 169 -14.71 -0.53 -6.88
C LYS A 169 -13.34 -0.89 -7.47
N ALA A 170 -12.25 -0.46 -6.84
CA ALA A 170 -10.89 -0.78 -7.27
C ALA A 170 -10.65 -2.30 -7.24
N ASP A 171 -11.13 -2.98 -6.20
CA ASP A 171 -11.06 -4.44 -6.07
C ASP A 171 -11.80 -5.15 -7.21
N GLN A 172 -13.03 -4.72 -7.54
CA GLN A 172 -13.78 -5.26 -8.67
C GLN A 172 -13.05 -5.07 -10.01
N LEU A 173 -12.37 -3.94 -10.20
CA LEU A 173 -11.58 -3.68 -11.41
C LEU A 173 -10.32 -4.52 -11.44
N MET A 174 -9.64 -4.70 -10.31
CA MET A 174 -8.50 -5.59 -10.17
C MET A 174 -8.88 -7.04 -10.48
N TYR A 175 -10.01 -7.51 -9.97
CA TYR A 175 -10.51 -8.85 -10.27
C TYR A 175 -10.76 -9.06 -11.78
N LYS A 176 -11.30 -8.05 -12.48
CA LYS A 176 -11.44 -8.09 -13.95
C LYS A 176 -10.07 -8.08 -14.65
N ALA A 177 -9.10 -7.32 -14.12
CA ALA A 177 -7.74 -7.31 -14.65
C ALA A 177 -7.09 -8.69 -14.56
N LYS A 178 -7.36 -9.45 -13.49
CA LYS A 178 -6.88 -10.82 -13.28
C LYS A 178 -7.34 -11.82 -14.34
N GLU A 179 -8.49 -11.60 -14.99
CA GLU A 179 -8.99 -12.49 -16.04
C GLU A 179 -7.98 -12.62 -17.22
N HIS A 180 -7.23 -11.57 -17.47
CA HIS A 180 -6.23 -11.53 -18.55
C HIS A 180 -4.80 -11.39 -18.04
N LYS A 181 -4.60 -11.18 -16.74
CA LYS A 181 -3.35 -10.89 -16.03
C LYS A 181 -2.56 -9.70 -16.59
N ALA A 182 -1.62 -9.20 -15.83
CA ALA A 182 -0.75 -8.10 -16.26
C ALA A 182 -1.53 -6.91 -16.87
N GLN A 183 -2.64 -6.50 -16.23
CA GLN A 183 -3.50 -5.43 -16.72
C GLN A 183 -3.77 -4.35 -15.69
N VAL A 184 -3.92 -3.13 -16.17
CA VAL A 184 -4.42 -1.99 -15.40
C VAL A 184 -5.79 -1.62 -15.92
N ILE A 185 -6.79 -1.70 -15.05
CA ILE A 185 -8.16 -1.28 -15.36
C ILE A 185 -8.57 -0.14 -14.43
N THR A 186 -9.08 0.94 -15.01
CA THR A 186 -9.56 2.10 -14.26
C THR A 186 -11.00 2.43 -14.64
N GLU A 187 -11.70 3.18 -13.82
CA GLU A 187 -13.06 3.64 -14.10
C GLU A 187 -13.19 4.48 -15.41
N CYS A 188 -12.06 4.97 -15.95
CA CYS A 188 -11.99 5.72 -17.21
C CYS A 188 -11.93 4.81 -18.45
N ASP A 189 -11.78 3.50 -18.29
CA ASP A 189 -11.72 2.55 -19.39
C ASP A 189 -13.14 2.24 -19.90
N LYS A 190 -13.61 3.05 -20.87
CA LYS A 190 -14.97 3.06 -21.41
C LYS A 190 -15.46 1.72 -22.02
N THR A 191 -14.58 0.75 -22.18
CA THR A 191 -14.88 -0.52 -22.86
C THR A 191 -15.47 -1.58 -21.92
N ILE A 192 -15.40 -1.40 -20.60
CA ILE A 192 -15.73 -2.43 -19.60
C ILE A 192 -17.21 -2.37 -19.17
N PHE A 193 -17.90 -1.26 -19.41
CA PHE A 193 -19.28 -1.03 -18.97
C PHE A 193 -20.32 -1.11 -20.09
N LYS A 194 -19.99 -1.71 -21.24
CA LYS A 194 -20.97 -2.04 -22.27
C LYS A 194 -21.37 -3.51 -22.14
N ASN A 195 -22.39 -3.76 -21.34
CA ASN A 195 -23.36 -4.85 -21.47
C ASN A 195 -24.75 -4.28 -21.33
#